data_5932d6b541ba0120a6784d5372f15452
#
_entry.id   5932d6b541ba0120a6784d5372f15452
#
_cell.length_a   1.000
_cell.length_b   1.000
_cell.length_c   1.000
_cell.angle_alpha   90.00
_cell.angle_beta   90.00
_cell.angle_gamma   90.00
#
_symmetry.space_group_name_H-M   'P 1'
#
loop_
_entity.id
_entity.type
_entity.pdbx_description
1 polymer ?
#
loop_
_entity_poly.entity_id
_entity_poly.type
_entity_poly.pdbx_seq_one_letter_code
_entity_poly.pdbx_strand_id
1 'polypeptide(L)'
;MQSLVDPRNEKAQALKKKVEGKGQFFTYEVYMNYSCVYLIADALQRAASADRAKLTAALASSTFSGHVMPYGPTKFVNGQNEGAAPVNTQVLDNDIKVILPPSFANAKPVFPMPA
;
A
#
# COMPACT_ATOMS: atom_id res chain seq x y z
N MET A 1 7.80 -3.43 14.14
CA MET A 1 6.86 -3.69 13.01
C MET A 1 7.24 -2.75 11.86
N GLN A 2 8.35 -3.05 11.16
CA GLN A 2 9.03 -1.99 10.39
C GLN A 2 9.10 -2.17 8.87
N SER A 3 8.75 -3.31 8.29
CA SER A 3 9.00 -3.43 6.85
C SER A 3 7.92 -4.11 6.04
N LEU A 4 6.67 -3.64 6.19
CA LEU A 4 5.61 -3.90 5.21
C LEU A 4 5.81 -3.10 3.90
N VAL A 5 6.94 -2.43 3.77
CA VAL A 5 7.27 -1.59 2.61
C VAL A 5 8.02 -2.44 1.60
N ASP A 6 7.46 -2.56 0.41
CA ASP A 6 8.19 -3.18 -0.71
C ASP A 6 9.49 -2.40 -0.95
N PRO A 7 10.66 -3.03 -0.78
CA PRO A 7 11.95 -2.35 -1.00
C PRO A 7 12.14 -1.86 -2.44
N ARG A 8 11.36 -2.38 -3.38
CA ARG A 8 11.36 -1.96 -4.79
C ARG A 8 10.54 -0.71 -5.05
N ASN A 9 9.71 -0.29 -4.08
CA ASN A 9 8.87 0.91 -4.22
C ASN A 9 9.61 2.13 -3.64
N GLU A 10 10.22 2.92 -4.50
CA GLU A 10 11.00 4.11 -4.10
C GLU A 10 10.16 5.14 -3.34
N LYS A 11 8.88 5.33 -3.71
CA LYS A 11 7.98 6.25 -3.00
C LYS A 11 7.71 5.78 -1.57
N ALA A 12 7.52 4.48 -1.39
CA ALA A 12 7.30 3.88 -0.08
C ALA A 12 8.55 4.02 0.80
N GLN A 13 9.74 3.80 0.24
CA GLN A 13 11.01 3.99 0.94
C GLN A 13 11.23 5.47 1.33
N ALA A 14 10.95 6.39 0.41
CA ALA A 14 11.06 7.83 0.69
C ALA A 14 10.08 8.27 1.80
N LEU A 15 8.85 7.77 1.78
CA LEU A 15 7.87 8.03 2.83
C LEU A 15 8.35 7.50 4.18
N LYS A 16 8.84 6.25 4.23
CA LYS A 16 9.39 5.64 5.43
C LYS A 16 10.50 6.50 6.02
N LYS A 17 11.50 6.84 5.21
CA LYS A 17 12.62 7.70 5.63
C LYS A 17 12.16 9.05 6.16
N LYS A 18 11.15 9.66 5.53
CA LYS A 18 10.59 10.96 5.97
C LYS A 18 9.89 10.87 7.32
N VAL A 19 9.15 9.80 7.58
CA VAL A 19 8.42 9.59 8.84
C VAL A 19 9.40 9.28 9.97
N GLU A 20 10.31 8.33 9.76
CA GLU A 20 11.33 7.94 10.74
C GLU A 20 12.30 9.09 11.05
N GLY A 21 12.63 9.92 10.07
CA GLY A 21 13.45 11.14 10.25
C GLY A 21 12.79 12.20 11.14
N LYS A 22 11.49 12.08 11.39
CA LYS A 22 10.75 12.90 12.37
C LYS A 22 10.62 12.23 13.74
N GLY A 23 11.30 11.12 13.99
CA GLY A 23 11.21 10.36 15.22
C GLY A 23 9.89 9.61 15.40
N GLN A 24 9.15 9.36 14.30
CA GLN A 24 7.86 8.67 14.33
C GLN A 24 7.99 7.24 13.81
N PHE A 25 7.20 6.33 14.37
CA PHE A 25 7.14 4.97 13.87
C PHE A 25 6.43 4.92 12.51
N PHE A 26 7.02 4.18 11.59
CA PHE A 26 6.39 3.89 10.31
C PHE A 26 5.51 2.64 10.43
N THR A 27 4.20 2.84 10.49
CA THR A 27 3.22 1.76 10.64
C THR A 27 2.41 1.57 9.36
N TYR A 28 1.65 0.47 9.28
CA TYR A 28 0.79 0.22 8.12
C TYR A 28 -0.29 1.30 7.95
N GLU A 29 -0.76 1.90 9.03
CA GLU A 29 -1.72 3.01 8.96
C GLU A 29 -1.14 4.21 8.24
N VAL A 30 0.15 4.49 8.42
CA VAL A 30 0.81 5.63 7.76
C VAL A 30 0.76 5.47 6.25
N TYR A 31 1.17 4.33 5.70
CA TYR A 31 1.19 4.16 4.26
C TYR A 31 -0.20 3.92 3.66
N MET A 32 -1.12 3.31 4.40
CA MET A 32 -2.52 3.21 3.98
C MET A 32 -3.16 4.58 3.84
N ASN A 33 -3.10 5.41 4.88
CA ASN A 33 -3.66 6.76 4.84
C ASN A 33 -2.99 7.63 3.78
N TYR A 34 -1.67 7.53 3.62
CA TYR A 34 -0.95 8.22 2.55
C TYR A 34 -1.49 7.81 1.17
N SER A 35 -1.67 6.53 0.94
CA SER A 35 -2.22 5.99 -0.31
C SER A 35 -3.65 6.47 -0.56
N CYS A 36 -4.51 6.52 0.48
CA CYS A 36 -5.87 7.03 0.39
C CYS A 36 -5.91 8.50 -0.04
N VAL A 37 -5.05 9.35 0.52
CA VAL A 37 -4.97 10.76 0.14
C VAL A 37 -4.62 10.93 -1.34
N TYR A 38 -3.66 10.18 -1.83
CA TYR A 38 -3.27 10.22 -3.24
C TYR A 38 -4.35 9.67 -4.17
N LEU A 39 -5.06 8.62 -3.76
CA LEU A 39 -6.20 8.09 -4.49
C LEU A 39 -7.33 9.13 -4.62
N ILE A 40 -7.63 9.85 -3.54
CA ILE A 40 -8.63 10.92 -3.55
C ILE A 40 -8.15 12.08 -4.45
N ALA A 41 -6.89 12.46 -4.37
CA ALA A 41 -6.33 13.51 -5.21
C ALA A 41 -6.41 13.15 -6.70
N ASP A 42 -6.08 11.94 -7.08
CA ASP A 42 -6.25 11.42 -8.45
C ASP A 42 -7.71 11.48 -8.89
N ALA A 43 -8.64 11.04 -8.03
CA ALA A 43 -10.06 11.07 -8.34
C ALA A 43 -10.60 12.50 -8.52
N LEU A 44 -10.17 13.44 -7.68
CA LEU A 44 -10.52 14.86 -7.81
C LEU A 44 -10.01 15.46 -9.12
N GLN A 45 -8.78 15.14 -9.52
CA GLN A 45 -8.21 15.60 -10.80
C GLN A 45 -9.00 15.04 -11.98
N ARG A 46 -9.34 13.74 -11.98
CA ARG A 46 -10.13 13.12 -13.06
C ARG A 46 -11.57 13.60 -13.10
N ALA A 47 -12.18 13.84 -11.94
CA ALA A 47 -13.53 14.39 -11.84
C ALA A 47 -13.60 15.86 -12.25
N ALA A 48 -12.48 16.60 -12.16
CA ALA A 48 -12.40 18.07 -12.30
C ALA A 48 -13.46 18.79 -11.46
N SER A 49 -13.83 18.23 -10.30
CA SER A 49 -14.94 18.68 -9.46
C SER A 49 -14.84 18.11 -8.06
N ALA A 50 -15.26 18.86 -7.06
CA ALA A 50 -15.46 18.41 -5.68
C ALA A 50 -16.90 17.92 -5.43
N ASP A 51 -17.75 17.87 -6.45
CA ASP A 51 -19.09 17.30 -6.35
C ASP A 51 -19.03 15.83 -5.94
N ARG A 52 -19.84 15.45 -4.94
CA ARG A 52 -19.80 14.11 -4.35
C ARG A 52 -20.10 13.01 -5.37
N ALA A 53 -21.10 13.21 -6.22
CA ALA A 53 -21.50 12.19 -7.19
C ALA A 53 -20.41 11.98 -8.26
N LYS A 54 -19.82 13.07 -8.74
CA LYS A 54 -18.72 13.03 -9.73
C LYS A 54 -17.47 12.38 -9.11
N LEU A 55 -17.14 12.71 -7.85
CA LEU A 55 -16.02 12.13 -7.15
C LEU A 55 -16.22 10.62 -6.91
N THR A 56 -17.43 10.20 -6.52
CA THR A 56 -17.76 8.79 -6.35
C THR A 56 -17.62 8.02 -7.65
N ALA A 57 -18.10 8.57 -8.76
CA ALA A 57 -17.96 7.97 -10.09
C ALA A 57 -16.49 7.86 -10.52
N ALA A 58 -15.69 8.90 -10.24
CA ALA A 58 -14.26 8.89 -10.51
C ALA A 58 -13.50 7.84 -9.66
N LEU A 59 -13.87 7.67 -8.39
CA LEU A 59 -13.31 6.61 -7.55
C LEU A 59 -13.70 5.22 -8.03
N ALA A 60 -14.97 5.01 -8.38
CA ALA A 60 -15.46 3.72 -8.88
C ALA A 60 -14.76 3.26 -10.17
N SER A 61 -14.33 4.19 -11.01
CA SER A 61 -13.58 3.92 -12.25
C SER A 61 -12.05 4.00 -12.07
N SER A 62 -11.55 4.00 -10.84
CA SER A 62 -10.12 4.18 -10.57
C SER A 62 -9.28 2.99 -11.05
N THR A 63 -8.18 3.32 -11.72
CA THR A 63 -7.07 2.41 -12.05
C THR A 63 -5.76 2.96 -11.47
N PHE A 64 -5.86 3.68 -10.36
CA PHE A 64 -4.72 4.37 -9.75
C PHE A 64 -3.63 3.41 -9.29
N SER A 65 -2.40 3.64 -9.73
CA SER A 65 -1.21 2.85 -9.39
C SER A 65 -0.15 3.66 -8.63
N GLY A 66 -0.41 4.95 -8.39
CA GLY A 66 0.53 5.87 -7.72
C GLY A 66 0.60 5.72 -6.20
N HIS A 67 -0.07 4.71 -5.63
CA HIS A 67 -0.03 4.40 -4.20
C HIS A 67 1.29 3.72 -3.80
N VAL A 68 1.52 3.61 -2.49
CA VAL A 68 2.70 2.95 -1.91
C VAL A 68 2.41 1.53 -1.40
N MET A 69 1.25 1.00 -1.72
CA MET A 69 0.83 -0.35 -1.33
C MET A 69 1.55 -1.43 -2.17
N PRO A 70 1.75 -2.63 -1.63
CA PRO A 70 2.48 -3.71 -2.30
C PRO A 70 1.65 -4.50 -3.32
N TYR A 71 0.65 -3.89 -3.93
CA TYR A 71 -0.21 -4.53 -4.92
C TYR A 71 -0.41 -3.65 -6.16
N GLY A 72 -1.07 -4.18 -7.17
CA GLY A 72 -1.30 -3.51 -8.46
C GLY A 72 -2.26 -2.31 -8.39
N PRO A 73 -2.67 -1.79 -9.56
CA PRO A 73 -3.59 -0.66 -9.63
C PRO A 73 -4.91 -0.93 -8.89
N THR A 74 -5.52 0.12 -8.37
CA THR A 74 -6.86 0.02 -7.80
C THR A 74 -7.86 -0.45 -8.86
N LYS A 75 -8.78 -1.32 -8.45
CA LYS A 75 -9.88 -1.80 -9.28
C LYS A 75 -11.12 -1.98 -8.39
N PHE A 76 -12.02 -1.02 -8.46
CA PHE A 76 -13.25 -1.09 -7.68
C PHE A 76 -14.35 -1.86 -8.39
N VAL A 77 -14.90 -2.87 -7.74
CA VAL A 77 -16.08 -3.62 -8.16
C VAL A 77 -17.06 -3.68 -6.99
N ASN A 78 -18.26 -3.15 -7.20
CA ASN A 78 -19.28 -3.05 -6.15
C ASN A 78 -18.77 -2.43 -4.83
N GLY A 79 -17.91 -1.39 -4.94
CA GLY A 79 -17.32 -0.71 -3.80
C GLY A 79 -16.13 -1.43 -3.15
N GLN A 80 -15.75 -2.61 -3.61
CA GLN A 80 -14.58 -3.36 -3.15
C GLN A 80 -13.39 -3.14 -4.07
N ASN A 81 -12.21 -2.92 -3.50
CA ASN A 81 -10.98 -2.84 -4.29
C ASN A 81 -10.43 -4.24 -4.59
N GLU A 82 -10.84 -4.82 -5.70
CA GLU A 82 -10.34 -6.13 -6.15
C GLU A 82 -8.87 -6.11 -6.61
N GLY A 83 -8.31 -4.93 -6.82
CA GLY A 83 -6.88 -4.78 -7.08
C GLY A 83 -6.01 -4.97 -5.84
N ALA A 84 -6.60 -4.87 -4.64
CA ALA A 84 -5.91 -5.12 -3.39
C ALA A 84 -5.72 -6.61 -3.16
N ALA A 85 -4.50 -7.01 -2.82
CA ALA A 85 -4.19 -8.39 -2.48
C ALA A 85 -3.61 -8.45 -1.07
N PRO A 86 -4.10 -9.37 -0.20
CA PRO A 86 -3.46 -9.62 1.08
C PRO A 86 -2.08 -10.23 0.87
N VAL A 87 -1.18 -9.93 1.80
CA VAL A 87 0.13 -10.57 1.86
C VAL A 87 0.29 -11.31 3.18
N ASN A 88 0.99 -12.43 3.16
CA ASN A 88 1.41 -13.12 4.37
C ASN A 88 2.83 -12.70 4.72
N THR A 89 3.05 -12.46 5.99
CA THR A 89 4.34 -12.01 6.50
C THR A 89 4.89 -12.98 7.54
N GLN A 90 6.19 -13.00 7.68
CA GLN A 90 6.91 -13.74 8.71
C GLN A 90 7.97 -12.83 9.33
N VAL A 91 8.18 -12.95 10.64
CA VAL A 91 9.30 -12.28 11.29
C VAL A 91 10.56 -13.09 11.06
N LEU A 92 11.51 -12.52 10.34
CA LEU A 92 12.82 -13.09 10.04
C LEU A 92 13.87 -12.02 10.31
N ASP A 93 14.94 -12.38 11.00
CA ASP A 93 16.06 -11.48 11.31
C ASP A 93 15.60 -10.16 11.99
N ASN A 94 14.70 -10.26 12.98
CA ASN A 94 14.09 -9.12 13.68
C ASN A 94 13.32 -8.14 12.76
N ASP A 95 12.92 -8.56 11.56
CA ASP A 95 12.19 -7.74 10.61
C ASP A 95 10.97 -8.50 10.06
N ILE A 96 9.94 -7.77 9.65
CA ILE A 96 8.76 -8.35 9.01
C ILE A 96 9.03 -8.46 7.51
N LYS A 97 9.07 -9.69 7.02
CA LYS A 97 9.24 -10.01 5.60
C LYS A 97 7.95 -10.50 5.00
N VAL A 98 7.66 -10.07 3.78
CA VAL A 98 6.56 -10.63 2.97
C VAL A 98 7.03 -11.94 2.38
N ILE A 99 6.31 -13.02 2.65
CA ILE A 99 6.65 -14.38 2.20
C ILE A 99 5.68 -14.94 1.16
N LEU A 100 4.45 -14.42 1.11
CA LEU A 100 3.42 -14.83 0.13
C LEU A 100 2.53 -13.64 -0.25
N PRO A 101 1.95 -13.59 -1.45
CA PRO A 101 2.23 -14.52 -2.57
C PRO A 101 3.63 -14.27 -3.17
N PRO A 102 4.18 -15.21 -3.95
CA PRO A 102 5.54 -15.09 -4.51
C PRO A 102 5.78 -13.80 -5.31
N SER A 103 4.75 -13.26 -5.98
CA SER A 103 4.83 -12.02 -6.74
C SER A 103 5.17 -10.79 -5.90
N PHE A 104 4.85 -10.80 -4.61
CA PHE A 104 5.11 -9.72 -3.66
C PHE A 104 6.18 -10.09 -2.62
N ALA A 105 6.58 -11.37 -2.57
CA ALA A 105 7.52 -11.85 -1.58
C ALA A 105 8.90 -11.18 -1.71
N ASN A 106 9.47 -10.79 -0.58
CA ASN A 106 10.85 -10.30 -0.46
C ASN A 106 11.74 -11.25 0.37
N ALA A 107 11.17 -12.34 0.88
CA ALA A 107 11.87 -13.44 1.52
C ALA A 107 11.17 -14.78 1.25
N LYS A 108 11.87 -15.87 1.43
CA LYS A 108 11.28 -17.21 1.40
C LYS A 108 10.70 -17.57 2.77
N PRO A 109 9.56 -18.28 2.82
CA PRO A 109 9.05 -18.78 4.10
C PRO A 109 10.04 -19.76 4.72
N VAL A 110 10.19 -19.68 6.04
CA VAL A 110 11.03 -20.59 6.82
C VAL A 110 10.13 -21.45 7.71
N PHE A 111 10.27 -22.77 7.59
CA PHE A 111 9.55 -23.72 8.42
C PHE A 111 10.48 -24.87 8.84
N PRO A 112 10.45 -25.29 10.11
CA PRO A 112 9.69 -24.68 11.23
C PRO A 112 10.14 -23.25 11.52
N MET A 113 9.25 -22.48 12.19
CA MET A 113 9.58 -21.10 12.55
C MET A 113 10.89 -21.07 13.37
N PRO A 114 11.85 -20.19 13.03
CA PRO A 114 13.06 -20.02 13.81
C PRO A 114 12.74 -19.65 15.26
N ALA A 115 13.57 -20.13 16.19
CA ALA A 115 13.44 -19.83 17.62
C ALA A 115 13.76 -18.36 17.89
#